data_9735e56ebd9fb135017f880abf992695
#
_entry.id   9735e56ebd9fb135017f880abf992695
#
_cell.length_a   1.000
_cell.length_b   1.000
_cell.length_c   1.000
_cell.angle_alpha   90.00
_cell.angle_beta   90.00
_cell.angle_gamma   90.00
#
_symmetry.space_group_name_H-M   'P 1'
#
loop_
_entity.id
_entity.type
_entity.pdbx_description
1 polymer ?
#
loop_
_entity_poly.entity_id
_entity_poly.type
_entity_poly.pdbx_seq_one_letter_code
_entity_poly.pdbx_strand_id
1 'polypeptide(L)'
;MMKSKLTFITMMTLLFTVTVAFAADDDEKEIPKLAVRGMAELEKPADQLRLTIGVITENNDATAAMDENARRMRNVIKAIEKAGLTDDEYETGRYQVRPRYTRRPRQLDPSWRPRIVDYEVTNTVNIKSKKLDITAKLIEAASKAGANTIDSISFDLADPRMYRREAIDEATRNAIADANVLADASSLRLVRIMSITLDNAQPQPPPPLSRRRMLTAGAAVEAATPISPGDVTIRATVNIMYEIAPKE
;
A
#
# COMPACT_ATOMS: atom_id res chain seq x y z
N MET A 1 -31.79 -95.60 -35.34
CA MET A 1 -30.55 -95.88 -34.56
C MET A 1 -29.99 -94.62 -33.96
N MET A 2 -29.77 -94.63 -32.73
CA MET A 2 -28.79 -93.95 -31.91
C MET A 2 -29.22 -92.67 -31.14
N LYS A 3 -29.67 -92.84 -29.99
CA LYS A 3 -29.20 -92.51 -28.64
C LYS A 3 -28.92 -91.04 -28.41
N SER A 4 -29.89 -90.41 -27.74
CA SER A 4 -29.90 -89.74 -26.44
C SER A 4 -28.53 -89.46 -25.82
N LYS A 5 -28.29 -88.20 -25.52
CA LYS A 5 -27.64 -87.82 -24.25
C LYS A 5 -28.21 -86.49 -23.78
N LEU A 6 -28.94 -86.57 -22.71
CA LEU A 6 -29.46 -85.53 -21.85
C LEU A 6 -28.28 -84.92 -21.02
N THR A 7 -28.01 -83.67 -21.14
CA THR A 7 -27.07 -83.01 -20.27
C THR A 7 -27.80 -81.94 -19.42
N PHE A 8 -27.88 -82.25 -18.14
CA PHE A 8 -28.40 -81.39 -17.06
C PHE A 8 -27.49 -80.17 -16.90
N ILE A 9 -27.98 -78.96 -17.13
CA ILE A 9 -27.29 -77.72 -16.74
C ILE A 9 -27.95 -77.22 -15.45
N THR A 10 -27.23 -77.38 -14.36
CA THR A 10 -27.53 -76.83 -13.05
C THR A 10 -27.28 -75.33 -13.07
N MET A 11 -28.34 -74.54 -13.04
CA MET A 11 -28.30 -73.08 -12.94
C MET A 11 -28.13 -72.68 -11.48
N MET A 12 -26.88 -72.31 -11.11
CA MET A 12 -26.53 -71.82 -9.80
C MET A 12 -26.81 -70.32 -9.76
N THR A 13 -27.91 -69.94 -9.13
CA THR A 13 -28.31 -68.51 -8.86
C THR A 13 -27.43 -67.97 -7.76
N LEU A 14 -26.45 -67.11 -8.17
CA LEU A 14 -25.64 -66.32 -7.20
C LEU A 14 -26.47 -65.15 -6.72
N LEU A 15 -26.93 -65.21 -5.47
CA LEU A 15 -27.65 -64.16 -4.77
C LEU A 15 -26.63 -63.06 -4.37
N PHE A 16 -26.56 -61.96 -5.15
CA PHE A 16 -25.70 -60.80 -4.83
C PHE A 16 -26.47 -59.92 -3.83
N THR A 17 -26.16 -60.06 -2.53
CA THR A 17 -26.68 -59.17 -1.50
C THR A 17 -25.89 -57.85 -1.57
N VAL A 18 -26.51 -56.83 -2.17
CA VAL A 18 -26.04 -55.41 -2.10
C VAL A 18 -26.30 -54.94 -0.67
N THR A 19 -25.27 -54.93 0.16
CA THR A 19 -25.29 -54.18 1.42
C THR A 19 -25.16 -52.70 1.07
N VAL A 20 -26.29 -51.96 1.08
CA VAL A 20 -26.31 -50.51 1.10
C VAL A 20 -25.76 -50.10 2.47
N ALA A 21 -24.50 -49.71 2.50
CA ALA A 21 -23.93 -48.99 3.64
C ALA A 21 -24.59 -47.59 3.65
N PHE A 22 -25.57 -47.40 4.56
CA PHE A 22 -25.94 -46.06 4.95
C PHE A 22 -24.70 -45.43 5.59
N ALA A 23 -24.01 -44.55 4.86
CA ALA A 23 -23.13 -43.58 5.46
C ALA A 23 -24.03 -42.78 6.41
N ALA A 24 -23.81 -42.95 7.72
CA ALA A 24 -24.32 -42.02 8.70
C ALA A 24 -23.73 -40.66 8.32
N ASP A 25 -24.53 -39.79 7.72
CA ASP A 25 -24.24 -38.37 7.64
C ASP A 25 -24.17 -37.91 9.09
N ASP A 26 -22.93 -37.72 9.60
CA ASP A 26 -22.72 -37.05 10.87
C ASP A 26 -23.28 -35.62 10.61
N ASP A 27 -24.54 -35.42 11.00
CA ASP A 27 -25.18 -34.11 11.11
C ASP A 27 -24.36 -33.31 12.16
N GLU A 28 -23.20 -32.79 11.74
CA GLU A 28 -22.45 -31.80 12.48
C GLU A 28 -23.41 -30.60 12.56
N LYS A 29 -24.13 -30.48 13.68
CA LYS A 29 -25.10 -29.41 13.94
C LYS A 29 -24.40 -28.09 13.65
N GLU A 30 -24.68 -27.54 12.51
CA GLU A 30 -24.12 -26.25 12.07
C GLU A 30 -24.45 -25.21 13.14
N ILE A 31 -23.42 -24.75 13.86
CA ILE A 31 -23.57 -23.75 14.93
C ILE A 31 -24.08 -22.46 14.30
N PRO A 32 -25.25 -21.93 14.70
CA PRO A 32 -25.76 -20.66 14.18
C PRO A 32 -24.78 -19.53 14.44
N LYS A 33 -24.48 -18.75 13.40
CA LYS A 33 -23.44 -17.71 13.42
C LYS A 33 -23.98 -16.37 12.99
N LEU A 34 -23.50 -15.31 13.62
CA LEU A 34 -23.70 -13.92 13.22
C LEU A 34 -22.33 -13.35 12.89
N ALA A 35 -22.16 -12.87 11.66
CA ALA A 35 -20.96 -12.15 11.24
C ALA A 35 -21.26 -10.65 11.12
N VAL A 36 -20.42 -9.82 11.73
CA VAL A 36 -20.51 -8.37 11.68
C VAL A 36 -19.20 -7.78 11.27
N ARG A 37 -19.23 -6.61 10.64
CA ARG A 37 -18.07 -5.84 10.24
C ARG A 37 -18.17 -4.43 10.81
N GLY A 38 -17.22 -4.08 11.70
CA GLY A 38 -17.05 -2.71 12.16
C GLY A 38 -15.97 -2.00 11.37
N MET A 39 -16.22 -0.75 11.06
CA MET A 39 -15.27 0.14 10.41
C MET A 39 -15.10 1.42 11.21
N ALA A 40 -13.90 1.97 11.19
CA ALA A 40 -13.61 3.32 11.69
C ALA A 40 -12.73 4.05 10.71
N GLU A 41 -12.94 5.34 10.61
CA GLU A 41 -12.17 6.26 9.79
C GLU A 41 -11.82 7.50 10.63
N LEU A 42 -10.53 7.70 10.89
CA LEU A 42 -10.00 8.83 11.65
C LEU A 42 -9.27 9.77 10.69
N GLU A 43 -9.57 11.04 10.76
CA GLU A 43 -8.81 12.09 10.08
C GLU A 43 -7.92 12.80 11.09
N LYS A 44 -6.63 12.88 10.81
CA LYS A 44 -5.63 13.54 11.65
C LYS A 44 -4.76 14.45 10.78
N PRO A 45 -4.49 15.68 11.21
CA PRO A 45 -3.58 16.56 10.48
C PRO A 45 -2.21 15.89 10.35
N ALA A 46 -1.63 15.97 9.15
CA ALA A 46 -0.28 15.49 8.94
C ALA A 46 0.70 16.27 9.84
N ASP A 47 1.65 15.58 10.43
CA ASP A 47 2.67 16.14 11.32
C ASP A 47 4.10 15.80 10.88
N GLN A 48 4.25 15.18 9.69
CA GLN A 48 5.54 14.83 9.13
C GLN A 48 5.60 15.09 7.63
N LEU A 49 6.64 15.83 7.20
CA LEU A 49 7.06 15.96 5.81
C LEU A 49 7.98 14.80 5.44
N ARG A 50 7.73 14.21 4.26
CA ARG A 50 8.68 13.39 3.51
C ARG A 50 8.91 14.04 2.16
N LEU A 51 10.17 14.34 1.86
CA LEU A 51 10.55 15.02 0.63
C LEU A 51 11.83 14.38 0.08
N THR A 52 11.82 14.01 -1.18
CA THR A 52 13.02 13.52 -1.87
C THR A 52 13.43 14.53 -2.92
N ILE A 53 14.63 15.08 -2.75
CA ILE A 53 15.26 16.06 -3.64
C ILE A 53 16.53 15.45 -4.21
N GLY A 54 16.88 15.79 -5.45
CA GLY A 54 18.07 15.23 -6.06
C GLY A 54 18.79 16.14 -7.03
N VAL A 55 19.97 15.68 -7.42
CA VAL A 55 20.81 16.23 -8.45
C VAL A 55 21.09 15.16 -9.48
N ILE A 56 20.78 15.44 -10.73
CA ILE A 56 21.17 14.64 -11.88
C ILE A 56 22.22 15.43 -12.66
N THR A 57 23.33 14.80 -12.98
CA THR A 57 24.38 15.35 -13.85
C THR A 57 24.72 14.38 -14.97
N GLU A 58 25.12 14.92 -16.12
CA GLU A 58 25.49 14.16 -17.29
C GLU A 58 26.84 14.64 -17.80
N ASN A 59 27.74 13.72 -18.15
CA ASN A 59 29.00 14.04 -18.79
C ASN A 59 29.50 12.84 -19.61
N ASN A 60 30.27 13.08 -20.67
CA ASN A 60 30.90 12.04 -21.46
C ASN A 60 32.03 11.32 -20.69
N ASP A 61 32.56 11.94 -19.63
CA ASP A 61 33.47 11.35 -18.66
C ASP A 61 32.76 11.04 -17.34
N ALA A 62 32.87 9.81 -16.87
CA ALA A 62 32.17 9.36 -15.66
C ALA A 62 32.68 10.09 -14.41
N THR A 63 33.97 10.34 -14.31
CA THR A 63 34.58 11.03 -13.16
C THR A 63 34.10 12.48 -13.11
N ALA A 64 34.12 13.16 -14.24
CA ALA A 64 33.61 14.54 -14.33
C ALA A 64 32.13 14.65 -13.97
N ALA A 65 31.30 13.67 -14.39
CA ALA A 65 29.89 13.61 -14.01
C ALA A 65 29.70 13.44 -12.50
N MET A 66 30.49 12.56 -11.86
CA MET A 66 30.48 12.33 -10.43
C MET A 66 30.96 13.53 -9.62
N ASP A 67 32.04 14.17 -10.03
CA ASP A 67 32.59 15.36 -9.36
C ASP A 67 31.63 16.54 -9.40
N GLU A 68 31.02 16.77 -10.54
CA GLU A 68 29.99 17.80 -10.70
C GLU A 68 28.78 17.51 -9.79
N ASN A 69 28.30 16.27 -9.80
CA ASN A 69 27.20 15.84 -8.94
C ASN A 69 27.51 16.06 -7.47
N ALA A 70 28.67 15.60 -7.02
CA ALA A 70 29.12 15.76 -5.63
C ALA A 70 29.23 17.22 -5.21
N ARG A 71 29.72 18.10 -6.12
CA ARG A 71 29.80 19.53 -5.85
C ARG A 71 28.41 20.15 -5.70
N ARG A 72 27.50 19.88 -6.62
CA ARG A 72 26.11 20.40 -6.56
C ARG A 72 25.37 19.87 -5.33
N MET A 73 25.48 18.57 -5.03
CA MET A 73 24.81 17.99 -3.87
C MET A 73 25.30 18.60 -2.55
N ARG A 74 26.61 18.85 -2.41
CA ARG A 74 27.13 19.57 -1.23
C ARG A 74 26.52 20.97 -1.07
N ASN A 75 26.29 21.66 -2.16
CA ASN A 75 25.63 22.98 -2.12
C ASN A 75 24.16 22.86 -1.71
N VAL A 76 23.46 21.84 -2.24
CA VAL A 76 22.07 21.52 -1.86
C VAL A 76 21.96 21.22 -0.37
N ILE A 77 22.82 20.35 0.16
CA ILE A 77 22.82 20.02 1.61
C ILE A 77 23.02 21.29 2.45
N LYS A 78 24.03 22.10 2.16
CA LYS A 78 24.25 23.37 2.87
C LYS A 78 23.04 24.33 2.77
N ALA A 79 22.35 24.33 1.66
CA ALA A 79 21.18 25.19 1.47
C ALA A 79 19.97 24.73 2.29
N ILE A 80 19.70 23.40 2.35
CA ILE A 80 18.59 22.88 3.14
C ILE A 80 18.87 23.02 4.65
N GLU A 81 20.10 22.82 5.12
CA GLU A 81 20.51 23.10 6.50
C GLU A 81 20.28 24.57 6.85
N LYS A 82 20.74 25.50 5.99
CA LYS A 82 20.53 26.94 6.18
C LYS A 82 19.05 27.33 6.11
N ALA A 83 18.21 26.54 5.43
CA ALA A 83 16.77 26.75 5.38
C ALA A 83 16.07 26.31 6.67
N GLY A 84 16.75 25.53 7.55
CA GLY A 84 16.27 25.17 8.89
C GLY A 84 16.24 23.68 9.19
N LEU A 85 16.77 22.80 8.31
CA LEU A 85 16.91 21.38 8.61
C LEU A 85 18.15 21.14 9.50
N THR A 86 18.03 20.12 10.35
CA THR A 86 19.14 19.55 11.10
C THR A 86 19.65 18.29 10.41
N ASP A 87 20.86 17.84 10.71
CA ASP A 87 21.53 16.70 10.09
C ASP A 87 20.83 15.35 10.35
N ASP A 88 20.01 15.26 11.39
CA ASP A 88 19.16 14.10 11.69
C ASP A 88 17.84 14.06 10.89
N GLU A 89 17.48 15.14 10.20
CA GLU A 89 16.25 15.25 9.42
C GLU A 89 16.44 14.88 7.95
N TYR A 90 17.65 14.54 7.49
CA TYR A 90 17.90 14.09 6.14
C TYR A 90 18.96 12.97 6.08
N GLU A 91 18.86 12.17 5.03
CA GLU A 91 19.80 11.09 4.74
C GLU A 91 20.03 10.95 3.23
N THR A 92 21.15 10.34 2.83
CA THR A 92 21.37 9.99 1.43
C THR A 92 20.35 8.95 1.00
N GLY A 93 19.58 9.25 -0.04
CA GLY A 93 18.59 8.35 -0.60
C GLY A 93 19.23 7.40 -1.63
N ARG A 94 19.33 7.86 -2.88
CA ARG A 94 19.90 7.06 -3.97
C ARG A 94 21.18 7.72 -4.48
N TYR A 95 22.19 6.92 -4.69
CA TYR A 95 23.36 7.29 -5.49
C TYR A 95 23.57 6.29 -6.61
N GLN A 96 23.53 6.74 -7.85
CA GLN A 96 23.63 5.86 -9.00
C GLN A 96 24.36 6.51 -10.16
N VAL A 97 25.25 5.75 -10.80
CA VAL A 97 25.94 6.12 -12.04
C VAL A 97 25.50 5.16 -13.12
N ARG A 98 25.01 5.69 -14.23
CA ARG A 98 24.53 4.91 -15.37
C ARG A 98 25.20 5.35 -16.67
N PRO A 99 25.79 4.44 -17.46
CA PRO A 99 26.16 4.75 -18.83
C PRO A 99 24.91 4.89 -19.70
N ARG A 100 24.85 5.93 -20.51
CA ARG A 100 23.83 6.10 -21.54
C ARG A 100 24.40 5.70 -22.88
N TYR A 101 23.63 4.90 -23.63
CA TYR A 101 24.06 4.36 -24.91
C TYR A 101 23.39 5.07 -26.07
N THR A 102 24.05 5.01 -27.24
CA THR A 102 23.47 5.46 -28.51
C THR A 102 22.11 4.81 -28.74
N ARG A 103 21.14 5.59 -29.19
CA ARG A 103 19.82 5.07 -29.53
C ARG A 103 19.94 4.10 -30.70
N ARG A 104 19.20 2.99 -30.63
CA ARG A 104 19.11 2.05 -31.75
C ARG A 104 18.49 2.71 -32.97
N PRO A 105 19.16 2.75 -34.15
CA PRO A 105 18.59 3.33 -35.36
C PRO A 105 17.40 2.53 -35.85
N ARG A 106 16.47 3.20 -36.56
CA ARG A 106 15.27 2.56 -37.14
C ARG A 106 15.65 1.52 -38.22
N GLN A 107 16.67 1.81 -39.03
CA GLN A 107 17.29 0.86 -39.95
C GLN A 107 18.56 0.33 -39.34
N LEU A 108 18.62 -0.98 -39.10
CA LEU A 108 19.75 -1.64 -38.47
C LEU A 108 20.79 -1.98 -39.54
N ASP A 109 21.98 -1.43 -39.39
CA ASP A 109 23.19 -1.96 -39.98
C ASP A 109 23.58 -3.21 -39.16
N PRO A 110 23.87 -4.37 -39.79
CA PRO A 110 24.32 -5.57 -39.08
C PRO A 110 25.59 -5.36 -38.24
N SER A 111 26.39 -4.36 -38.55
CA SER A 111 27.61 -3.98 -37.84
C SER A 111 27.33 -3.03 -36.67
N TRP A 112 26.10 -2.49 -36.52
CA TRP A 112 25.78 -1.54 -35.46
C TRP A 112 25.94 -2.16 -34.07
N ARG A 113 26.62 -1.44 -33.20
CA ARG A 113 26.77 -1.79 -31.78
C ARG A 113 26.45 -0.57 -30.93
N PRO A 114 25.77 -0.75 -29.76
CA PRO A 114 25.56 0.35 -28.83
C PRO A 114 26.93 0.87 -28.31
N ARG A 115 27.10 2.18 -28.31
CA ARG A 115 28.27 2.86 -27.73
C ARG A 115 27.82 3.75 -26.59
N ILE A 116 28.62 3.88 -25.54
CA ILE A 116 28.39 4.84 -24.47
C ILE A 116 28.52 6.24 -25.05
N VAL A 117 27.53 7.08 -24.82
CA VAL A 117 27.50 8.49 -25.24
C VAL A 117 27.95 9.37 -24.08
N ASP A 118 27.39 9.11 -22.90
CA ASP A 118 27.68 9.84 -21.69
C ASP A 118 27.35 8.99 -20.46
N TYR A 119 27.59 9.53 -19.28
CA TYR A 119 27.26 8.96 -17.99
C TYR A 119 26.31 9.90 -17.26
N GLU A 120 25.21 9.34 -16.78
CA GLU A 120 24.25 10.01 -15.93
C GLU A 120 24.52 9.63 -14.47
N VAL A 121 24.65 10.62 -13.61
CA VAL A 121 24.80 10.43 -12.16
C VAL A 121 23.57 11.00 -11.47
N THR A 122 22.83 10.15 -10.79
CA THR A 122 21.70 10.52 -9.95
C THR A 122 22.11 10.43 -8.48
N ASN A 123 21.85 11.48 -7.72
CA ASN A 123 22.10 11.54 -6.29
C ASN A 123 20.91 12.21 -5.61
N THR A 124 20.28 11.54 -4.64
CA THR A 124 19.10 12.06 -3.94
C THR A 124 19.31 12.10 -2.43
N VAL A 125 18.62 13.03 -1.80
CA VAL A 125 18.52 13.17 -0.36
C VAL A 125 17.05 12.99 0.04
N ASN A 126 16.80 12.10 0.98
CA ASN A 126 15.51 11.90 1.61
C ASN A 126 15.45 12.79 2.86
N ILE A 127 14.43 13.62 2.93
CA ILE A 127 14.16 14.53 4.05
C ILE A 127 12.94 14.00 4.78
N LYS A 128 13.05 13.96 6.11
CA LYS A 128 11.99 13.55 7.02
C LYS A 128 11.96 14.55 8.19
N SER A 129 11.01 15.47 8.17
CA SER A 129 10.95 16.57 9.14
C SER A 129 9.54 16.80 9.65
N LYS A 130 9.43 17.27 10.90
CA LYS A 130 8.17 17.74 11.49
C LYS A 130 7.88 19.22 11.20
N LYS A 131 8.82 19.92 10.55
CA LYS A 131 8.72 21.34 10.21
C LYS A 131 8.00 21.49 8.87
N LEU A 132 6.68 21.36 8.84
CA LEU A 132 5.88 21.40 7.63
C LEU A 132 5.86 22.78 6.97
N ASP A 133 5.94 23.82 7.79
CA ASP A 133 5.89 25.23 7.39
C ASP A 133 7.07 25.67 6.50
N ILE A 134 8.23 25.01 6.65
CA ILE A 134 9.41 25.34 5.83
C ILE A 134 9.49 24.60 4.49
N THR A 135 8.51 23.76 4.14
CA THR A 135 8.56 22.91 2.95
C THR A 135 8.83 23.69 1.66
N ALA A 136 8.09 24.79 1.41
CA ALA A 136 8.29 25.62 0.25
C ALA A 136 9.68 26.27 0.22
N LYS A 137 10.14 26.75 1.38
CA LYS A 137 11.48 27.34 1.54
C LYS A 137 12.60 26.33 1.29
N LEU A 138 12.42 25.06 1.71
CA LEU A 138 13.38 23.97 1.46
C LEU A 138 13.51 23.70 -0.05
N ILE A 139 12.39 23.60 -0.75
CA ILE A 139 12.35 23.37 -2.20
C ILE A 139 13.03 24.50 -2.96
N GLU A 140 12.70 25.73 -2.61
CA GLU A 140 13.30 26.92 -3.21
C GLU A 140 14.82 26.97 -2.97
N ALA A 141 15.25 26.78 -1.72
CA ALA A 141 16.67 26.78 -1.37
C ALA A 141 17.45 25.69 -2.08
N ALA A 142 16.91 24.46 -2.13
CA ALA A 142 17.54 23.33 -2.82
C ALA A 142 17.64 23.57 -4.33
N SER A 143 16.58 24.07 -4.97
CA SER A 143 16.55 24.38 -6.39
C SER A 143 17.59 25.45 -6.76
N LYS A 144 17.66 26.55 -6.00
CA LYS A 144 18.67 27.60 -6.18
C LYS A 144 20.11 27.12 -5.97
N ALA A 145 20.29 26.09 -5.14
CA ALA A 145 21.60 25.50 -4.86
C ALA A 145 22.04 24.46 -5.90
N GLY A 146 21.18 24.09 -6.85
CA GLY A 146 21.50 23.18 -7.95
C GLY A 146 20.78 21.84 -7.94
N ALA A 147 19.79 21.64 -7.05
CA ALA A 147 18.85 20.52 -7.18
C ALA A 147 18.03 20.70 -8.45
N ASN A 148 17.91 19.63 -9.24
CA ASN A 148 17.19 19.64 -10.52
C ASN A 148 16.16 18.53 -10.64
N THR A 149 15.94 17.78 -9.56
CA THR A 149 14.84 16.81 -9.45
C THR A 149 14.19 16.85 -8.07
N ILE A 150 12.88 16.71 -8.04
CA ILE A 150 12.04 16.50 -6.87
C ILE A 150 11.22 15.26 -7.18
N ASP A 151 11.57 14.14 -6.57
CA ASP A 151 10.97 12.85 -6.88
C ASP A 151 9.61 12.68 -6.18
N SER A 152 9.50 13.15 -4.93
CA SER A 152 8.27 13.03 -4.16
C SER A 152 8.17 14.09 -3.08
N ILE A 153 6.93 14.49 -2.81
CA ILE A 153 6.54 15.29 -1.65
C ILE A 153 5.32 14.59 -1.06
N SER A 154 5.38 14.22 0.19
CA SER A 154 4.22 13.67 0.92
C SER A 154 4.18 14.18 2.35
N PHE A 155 2.98 14.28 2.86
CA PHE A 155 2.73 14.60 4.25
C PHE A 155 2.10 13.37 4.92
N ASP A 156 2.59 13.03 6.10
CA ASP A 156 2.29 11.78 6.76
C ASP A 156 2.17 11.99 8.28
N LEU A 157 1.96 10.92 9.02
CA LEU A 157 2.01 10.92 10.48
C LEU A 157 3.36 10.43 10.96
N ALA A 158 3.95 11.13 11.92
CA ALA A 158 5.24 10.74 12.53
C ALA A 158 5.12 9.41 13.29
N ASP A 159 4.03 9.22 14.01
CA ASP A 159 3.70 7.96 14.68
C ASP A 159 2.30 7.44 14.27
N PRO A 160 2.21 6.72 13.17
CA PRO A 160 0.94 6.16 12.73
C PRO A 160 0.41 5.04 13.64
N ARG A 161 1.26 4.44 14.50
CA ARG A 161 0.85 3.33 15.37
C ARG A 161 -0.10 3.78 16.48
N MET A 162 0.07 4.97 17.00
CA MET A 162 -0.81 5.55 18.01
C MET A 162 -2.25 5.67 17.48
N TYR A 163 -2.40 6.26 16.32
CA TYR A 163 -3.71 6.45 15.67
C TYR A 163 -4.31 5.15 15.16
N ARG A 164 -3.47 4.19 14.75
CA ARG A 164 -3.92 2.84 14.38
C ARG A 164 -4.63 2.14 15.54
N ARG A 165 -4.13 2.30 16.77
CA ARG A 165 -4.78 1.76 17.99
C ARG A 165 -6.17 2.36 18.16
N GLU A 166 -6.29 3.68 18.05
CA GLU A 166 -7.57 4.40 18.19
C GLU A 166 -8.59 3.91 17.15
N ALA A 167 -8.17 3.78 15.88
CA ALA A 167 -9.02 3.29 14.80
C ALA A 167 -9.48 1.84 15.03
N ILE A 168 -8.60 0.95 15.51
CA ILE A 168 -8.96 -0.44 15.81
C ILE A 168 -9.96 -0.51 16.96
N ASP A 169 -9.77 0.26 18.01
CA ASP A 169 -10.67 0.31 19.17
C ASP A 169 -12.07 0.77 18.74
N GLU A 170 -12.16 1.84 17.96
CA GLU A 170 -13.42 2.35 17.44
C GLU A 170 -14.10 1.37 16.46
N ALA A 171 -13.37 0.79 15.52
CA ALA A 171 -13.91 -0.23 14.61
C ALA A 171 -14.43 -1.45 15.36
N THR A 172 -13.75 -1.86 16.43
CA THR A 172 -14.19 -2.99 17.26
C THR A 172 -15.48 -2.65 18.02
N ARG A 173 -15.59 -1.44 18.59
CA ARG A 173 -16.82 -0.99 19.25
C ARG A 173 -17.99 -0.92 18.28
N ASN A 174 -17.77 -0.43 17.07
CA ASN A 174 -18.80 -0.38 16.04
C ASN A 174 -19.29 -1.79 15.67
N ALA A 175 -18.38 -2.75 15.46
CA ALA A 175 -18.74 -4.15 15.21
C ALA A 175 -19.57 -4.76 16.35
N ILE A 176 -19.20 -4.50 17.61
CA ILE A 176 -19.94 -5.00 18.78
C ILE A 176 -21.31 -4.35 18.88
N ALA A 177 -21.41 -3.06 18.63
CA ALA A 177 -22.68 -2.34 18.63
C ALA A 177 -23.64 -2.90 17.57
N ASP A 178 -23.16 -3.10 16.34
CA ASP A 178 -23.94 -3.66 15.25
C ASP A 178 -24.40 -5.11 15.55
N ALA A 179 -23.52 -5.91 16.18
CA ALA A 179 -23.88 -7.27 16.60
C ALA A 179 -25.03 -7.27 17.61
N ASN A 180 -25.01 -6.38 18.59
CA ASN A 180 -26.07 -6.26 19.59
C ASN A 180 -27.39 -5.83 18.95
N VAL A 181 -27.37 -4.82 18.08
CA VAL A 181 -28.56 -4.35 17.36
C VAL A 181 -29.18 -5.46 16.52
N LEU A 182 -28.37 -6.21 15.79
CA LEU A 182 -28.83 -7.33 14.96
C LEU A 182 -29.42 -8.46 15.80
N ALA A 183 -28.75 -8.81 16.91
CA ALA A 183 -29.22 -9.86 17.81
C ALA A 183 -30.57 -9.46 18.45
N ASP A 184 -30.69 -8.22 18.92
CA ASP A 184 -31.90 -7.71 19.52
C ASP A 184 -33.08 -7.68 18.55
N ALA A 185 -32.88 -7.15 17.33
CA ALA A 185 -33.90 -7.08 16.29
C ALA A 185 -34.38 -8.44 15.81
N SER A 186 -33.52 -9.47 15.92
CA SER A 186 -33.81 -10.86 15.50
C SER A 186 -34.32 -11.74 16.64
N SER A 187 -34.53 -11.20 17.87
CA SER A 187 -34.84 -11.96 19.08
C SER A 187 -33.83 -13.07 19.38
N LEU A 188 -32.59 -12.79 19.09
CA LEU A 188 -31.45 -13.66 19.36
C LEU A 188 -30.56 -13.10 20.49
N ARG A 189 -29.76 -13.94 21.08
CA ARG A 189 -28.67 -13.52 22.00
C ARG A 189 -27.30 -13.92 21.44
N LEU A 190 -26.31 -13.07 21.69
CA LEU A 190 -24.92 -13.40 21.44
C LEU A 190 -24.41 -14.35 22.54
N VAL A 191 -23.85 -15.48 22.15
CA VAL A 191 -23.36 -16.49 23.10
C VAL A 191 -21.87 -16.28 23.40
N ARG A 192 -21.05 -16.28 22.36
CA ARG A 192 -19.60 -16.08 22.46
C ARG A 192 -19.03 -15.61 21.14
N ILE A 193 -17.86 -15.01 21.20
CA ILE A 193 -17.07 -14.70 20.00
C ILE A 193 -16.40 -15.98 19.51
N MET A 194 -16.59 -16.34 18.26
CA MET A 194 -15.97 -17.48 17.61
C MET A 194 -14.67 -17.07 16.90
N SER A 195 -14.66 -15.90 16.26
CA SER A 195 -13.44 -15.37 15.62
C SER A 195 -13.46 -13.84 15.59
N ILE A 196 -12.27 -13.25 15.64
CA ILE A 196 -12.02 -11.83 15.40
C ILE A 196 -10.88 -11.74 14.41
N THR A 197 -11.10 -10.97 13.33
CA THR A 197 -10.05 -10.68 12.34
C THR A 197 -9.95 -9.19 12.10
N LEU A 198 -8.71 -8.70 12.04
CA LEU A 198 -8.38 -7.33 11.66
C LEU A 198 -7.93 -7.35 10.20
N ASP A 199 -8.75 -6.86 9.27
CA ASP A 199 -8.44 -6.89 7.84
C ASP A 199 -7.46 -5.80 7.45
N ASN A 200 -7.64 -4.60 7.96
CA ASN A 200 -6.80 -3.46 7.64
C ASN A 200 -6.78 -2.45 8.77
N ALA A 201 -5.62 -1.87 9.03
CA ALA A 201 -5.45 -0.74 9.91
C ALA A 201 -4.18 0.01 9.51
N GLN A 202 -4.27 0.77 8.39
CA GLN A 202 -3.14 1.50 7.84
C GLN A 202 -3.50 2.96 7.56
N PRO A 203 -2.59 3.92 7.81
CA PRO A 203 -2.76 5.29 7.37
C PRO A 203 -2.73 5.35 5.83
N GLN A 204 -3.64 6.12 5.27
CA GLN A 204 -3.67 6.43 3.84
C GLN A 204 -3.29 7.90 3.67
N PRO A 205 -2.22 8.21 2.94
CA PRO A 205 -1.89 9.58 2.59
C PRO A 205 -3.05 10.23 1.84
N PRO A 206 -3.24 11.55 1.98
CA PRO A 206 -4.26 12.26 1.24
C PRO A 206 -4.08 12.01 -0.27
N PRO A 207 -5.18 11.81 -1.02
CA PRO A 207 -5.10 11.64 -2.45
C PRO A 207 -4.44 12.87 -3.09
N PRO A 208 -3.58 12.69 -4.12
CA PRO A 208 -2.98 13.82 -4.81
C PRO A 208 -4.08 14.75 -5.34
N LEU A 209 -3.92 16.05 -5.08
CA LEU A 209 -4.87 17.08 -5.52
C LEU A 209 -5.13 16.92 -7.02
N SER A 210 -6.33 16.46 -7.37
CA SER A 210 -6.70 16.29 -8.77
C SER A 210 -6.73 17.66 -9.47
N ARG A 211 -6.15 17.75 -10.66
CA ARG A 211 -6.11 18.94 -11.53
C ARG A 211 -7.47 19.68 -11.68
N ARG A 212 -8.56 19.03 -11.36
CA ARG A 212 -9.91 19.54 -11.51
C ARG A 212 -10.26 20.69 -10.54
N ARG A 213 -9.57 20.80 -9.40
CA ARG A 213 -9.76 21.92 -8.44
C ARG A 213 -8.96 23.17 -8.79
N MET A 214 -7.98 23.08 -9.70
CA MET A 214 -7.17 24.24 -10.12
C MET A 214 -7.84 25.13 -11.18
N LEU A 215 -8.94 24.70 -11.80
CA LEU A 215 -9.58 25.43 -12.90
C LEU A 215 -10.60 26.50 -12.45
N THR A 216 -10.86 26.64 -11.15
CA THR A 216 -11.80 27.64 -10.62
C THR A 216 -11.15 28.83 -9.91
N ALA A 217 -9.83 28.86 -9.77
CA ALA A 217 -9.10 29.98 -9.21
C ALA A 217 -8.42 30.77 -10.32
N GLY A 218 -9.20 31.56 -11.05
CA GLY A 218 -8.68 32.59 -11.96
C GLY A 218 -8.20 33.79 -11.15
N ALA A 219 -6.92 33.81 -10.78
CA ALA A 219 -6.18 35.04 -10.48
C ALA A 219 -4.67 34.73 -10.63
N ALA A 220 -4.04 35.45 -11.57
CA ALA A 220 -2.60 35.44 -11.71
C ALA A 220 -1.96 36.05 -10.45
N VAL A 221 -1.35 35.22 -9.66
CA VAL A 221 -0.39 35.62 -8.62
C VAL A 221 0.89 34.88 -8.94
N GLU A 222 2.01 35.55 -8.99
CA GLU A 222 3.35 34.97 -8.94
C GLU A 222 3.41 34.08 -7.70
N ALA A 223 3.09 32.80 -7.86
CA ALA A 223 2.88 31.92 -6.74
C ALA A 223 3.94 30.85 -6.77
N ALA A 224 4.78 30.85 -5.76
CA ALA A 224 5.35 29.61 -5.26
C ALA A 224 4.23 28.56 -5.24
N THR A 225 4.47 27.38 -5.78
CA THR A 225 3.48 26.31 -5.83
C THR A 225 2.89 26.11 -4.42
N PRO A 226 1.59 26.35 -4.17
CA PRO A 226 1.02 26.23 -2.85
C PRO A 226 1.08 24.76 -2.44
N ILE A 227 1.99 24.45 -1.53
CA ILE A 227 2.16 23.12 -0.94
C ILE A 227 1.54 23.19 0.45
N SER A 228 0.38 22.55 0.63
CA SER A 228 -0.31 22.50 1.92
C SER A 228 -0.41 21.07 2.39
N PRO A 229 -0.05 20.78 3.65
CA PRO A 229 -0.34 19.49 4.27
C PRO A 229 -1.86 19.28 4.29
N GLY A 230 -2.30 18.08 3.94
CA GLY A 230 -3.68 17.64 4.12
C GLY A 230 -3.80 16.75 5.34
N ASP A 231 -5.04 16.34 5.66
CA ASP A 231 -5.28 15.35 6.71
C ASP A 231 -4.94 13.94 6.21
N VAL A 232 -4.38 13.14 7.09
CA VAL A 232 -4.11 11.73 6.87
C VAL A 232 -5.28 10.92 7.40
N THR A 233 -5.87 10.09 6.55
CA THR A 233 -6.97 9.21 6.91
C THR A 233 -6.43 7.87 7.40
N ILE A 234 -6.82 7.44 8.60
CA ILE A 234 -6.51 6.13 9.14
C ILE A 234 -7.79 5.32 9.15
N ARG A 235 -7.80 4.18 8.46
CA ARG A 235 -8.95 3.27 8.42
C ARG A 235 -8.62 1.97 9.12
N ALA A 236 -9.58 1.45 9.89
CA ALA A 236 -9.54 0.11 10.45
C ALA A 236 -10.82 -0.63 10.12
N THR A 237 -10.70 -1.92 9.85
CA THR A 237 -11.83 -2.82 9.61
C THR A 237 -11.66 -4.07 10.45
N VAL A 238 -12.64 -4.36 11.29
CA VAL A 238 -12.67 -5.53 12.17
C VAL A 238 -13.88 -6.37 11.83
N ASN A 239 -13.66 -7.66 11.58
CA ASN A 239 -14.77 -8.61 11.42
C ASN A 239 -14.84 -9.47 12.67
N ILE A 240 -16.05 -9.64 13.19
CA ILE A 240 -16.32 -10.47 14.37
C ILE A 240 -17.40 -11.47 13.99
N MET A 241 -17.17 -12.72 14.35
CA MET A 241 -18.14 -13.81 14.20
C MET A 241 -18.58 -14.28 15.59
N TYR A 242 -19.87 -14.24 15.83
CA TYR A 242 -20.49 -14.68 17.07
C TYR A 242 -21.25 -15.98 16.85
N GLU A 243 -21.26 -16.84 17.87
CA GLU A 243 -22.28 -17.86 18.05
C GLU A 243 -23.55 -17.18 18.59
N ILE A 244 -24.70 -17.53 18.05
CA ILE A 244 -26.01 -16.97 18.42
C ILE A 244 -26.97 -18.05 18.86
N ALA A 245 -27.92 -17.70 19.74
CA ALA A 245 -29.00 -18.57 20.20
C ALA A 245 -30.29 -17.77 20.35
N PRO A 246 -31.48 -18.42 20.36
CA PRO A 246 -32.74 -17.74 20.69
C PRO A 246 -32.67 -17.06 22.06
N LYS A 247 -33.35 -15.91 22.23
CA LYS A 247 -33.64 -15.34 23.56
C LYS A 247 -34.65 -16.23 24.25
N GLU A 248 -34.39 -16.57 25.52
CA GLU A 248 -35.34 -17.26 26.40
C GLU A 248 -36.44 -16.31 26.83
#